data_17002d3b9b79eed793d93665875b65de
#
_entry.id   17002d3b9b79eed793d93665875b65de
#
_cell.length_a   1.000
_cell.length_b   1.000
_cell.length_c   1.000
_cell.angle_alpha   90.00
_cell.angle_beta   90.00
_cell.angle_gamma   90.00
#
_symmetry.space_group_name_H-M   'P 1'
#
loop_
_entity.id
_entity.type
_entity.pdbx_description
1 polymer ?
#
loop_
_entity_poly.entity_id
_entity_poly.type
_entity_poly.pdbx_seq_one_letter_code
_entity_poly.pdbx_strand_id
1 'polypeptide(L)'
;PYFYSGPSPEDHEAVERVLHDLGIASWADRSAKTLSGGEAQKLMLARAIVQQTDVLLLDEPTASLDLGNQVETLAYVSRYARERGTIVLMVSHDINAALRFCSRFVLIDPQGVVTSLGADELTEGHLNRTYGIEIRLCEVEGQRLALVENGSPFVC
;
A
#
# COMPACT_ATOMS: atom_id res chain seq x y z
N PRO A 1 3.18 -29.39 -1.31
CA PRO A 1 2.44 -30.61 -1.11
C PRO A 1 0.92 -30.48 -1.35
N TYR A 2 0.41 -29.33 -1.82
CA TYR A 2 -1.02 -29.07 -2.03
C TYR A 2 -1.59 -29.55 -3.40
N PHE A 3 -0.84 -30.32 -4.15
CA PHE A 3 -1.21 -30.69 -5.52
C PHE A 3 -2.34 -31.73 -5.62
N TYR A 4 -2.81 -32.32 -4.52
CA TYR A 4 -3.81 -33.42 -4.57
C TYR A 4 -4.96 -33.34 -3.55
N SER A 5 -4.96 -32.41 -2.61
CA SER A 5 -6.09 -32.15 -1.71
C SER A 5 -6.66 -30.78 -2.01
N GLY A 6 -7.98 -30.67 -2.19
CA GLY A 6 -8.65 -29.37 -2.27
C GLY A 6 -8.36 -28.50 -1.04
N PRO A 7 -8.85 -27.25 -1.03
CA PRO A 7 -8.66 -26.34 0.11
C PRO A 7 -9.14 -26.98 1.42
N SER A 8 -8.36 -26.79 2.49
CA SER A 8 -8.75 -27.25 3.83
C SER A 8 -9.79 -26.32 4.46
N PRO A 9 -10.48 -26.71 5.56
CA PRO A 9 -11.34 -25.79 6.30
C PRO A 9 -10.61 -24.54 6.78
N GLU A 10 -9.36 -24.66 7.20
CA GLU A 10 -8.50 -23.55 7.64
C GLU A 10 -8.21 -22.57 6.50
N ASP A 11 -8.04 -23.08 5.25
CA ASP A 11 -7.87 -22.24 4.06
C ASP A 11 -9.14 -21.42 3.79
N HIS A 12 -10.32 -22.02 3.94
CA HIS A 12 -11.59 -21.31 3.79
C HIS A 12 -11.77 -20.22 4.84
N GLU A 13 -11.49 -20.51 6.11
CA GLU A 13 -11.54 -19.51 7.18
C GLU A 13 -10.56 -18.35 6.94
N ALA A 14 -9.36 -18.65 6.43
CA ALA A 14 -8.37 -17.61 6.10
C ALA A 14 -8.88 -16.70 4.96
N VAL A 15 -9.49 -17.27 3.93
CA VAL A 15 -10.11 -16.52 2.82
C VAL A 15 -11.24 -15.65 3.34
N GLU A 16 -12.21 -16.22 4.08
CA GLU A 16 -13.37 -15.48 4.61
C GLU A 16 -12.93 -14.30 5.48
N ARG A 17 -11.95 -14.50 6.36
CA ARG A 17 -11.39 -13.46 7.21
C ARG A 17 -10.82 -12.30 6.40
N VAL A 18 -9.98 -12.60 5.40
CA VAL A 18 -9.35 -11.57 4.56
C VAL A 18 -10.38 -10.81 3.73
N LEU A 19 -11.37 -11.52 3.16
CA LEU A 19 -12.46 -10.89 2.41
C LEU A 19 -13.30 -9.95 3.29
N HIS A 20 -13.58 -10.38 4.53
CA HIS A 20 -14.29 -9.56 5.51
C HIS A 20 -13.48 -8.31 5.88
N ASP A 21 -12.21 -8.47 6.22
CA ASP A 21 -11.33 -7.40 6.68
C ASP A 21 -11.06 -6.34 5.59
N LEU A 22 -11.08 -6.73 4.33
CA LEU A 22 -10.99 -5.82 3.17
C LEU A 22 -12.34 -5.25 2.73
N GLY A 23 -13.44 -5.63 3.40
CA GLY A 23 -14.79 -5.15 3.06
C GLY A 23 -15.34 -5.71 1.75
N ILE A 24 -14.86 -6.87 1.31
CA ILE A 24 -15.21 -7.50 0.03
C ILE A 24 -15.87 -8.88 0.18
N ALA A 25 -16.37 -9.21 1.36
CA ALA A 25 -17.01 -10.51 1.63
C ALA A 25 -18.20 -10.80 0.68
N SER A 26 -18.93 -9.76 0.26
CA SER A 26 -20.03 -9.90 -0.70
C SER A 26 -19.60 -10.30 -2.11
N TRP A 27 -18.30 -10.36 -2.39
CA TRP A 27 -17.78 -10.78 -3.70
C TRP A 27 -17.41 -12.26 -3.77
N ALA A 28 -17.56 -13.01 -2.69
CA ALA A 28 -17.13 -14.41 -2.60
C ALA A 28 -17.68 -15.28 -3.75
N ASP A 29 -18.94 -15.05 -4.15
CA ASP A 29 -19.61 -15.80 -5.21
C ASP A 29 -19.57 -15.09 -6.58
N ARG A 30 -18.93 -13.93 -6.69
CA ARG A 30 -18.84 -13.18 -7.95
C ARG A 30 -17.72 -13.73 -8.84
N SER A 31 -17.97 -13.76 -10.13
CA SER A 31 -16.91 -14.06 -11.10
C SER A 31 -15.88 -12.93 -11.12
N ALA A 32 -14.60 -13.27 -10.97
CA ALA A 32 -13.50 -12.28 -11.05
C ALA A 32 -13.50 -11.47 -12.37
N LYS A 33 -14.09 -12.04 -13.44
CA LYS A 33 -14.21 -11.35 -14.75
C LYS A 33 -15.22 -10.20 -14.76
N THR A 34 -16.08 -10.10 -13.75
CA THR A 34 -17.11 -9.05 -13.64
C THR A 34 -16.70 -7.91 -12.73
N LEU A 35 -15.51 -7.96 -12.18
CA LEU A 35 -14.98 -6.93 -11.26
C LEU A 35 -14.47 -5.72 -12.05
N SER A 36 -14.69 -4.53 -11.49
CA SER A 36 -14.03 -3.30 -11.93
C SER A 36 -12.54 -3.35 -11.66
N GLY A 37 -11.76 -2.41 -12.23
CA GLY A 37 -10.30 -2.36 -12.00
C GLY A 37 -9.93 -2.26 -10.53
N GLY A 38 -10.60 -1.39 -9.77
CA GLY A 38 -10.36 -1.25 -8.32
C GLY A 38 -10.79 -2.48 -7.53
N GLU A 39 -11.94 -3.08 -7.85
CA GLU A 39 -12.37 -4.34 -7.23
C GLU A 39 -11.37 -5.48 -7.50
N ALA A 40 -10.89 -5.60 -8.73
CA ALA A 40 -9.88 -6.58 -9.10
C ALA A 40 -8.57 -6.37 -8.33
N GLN A 41 -8.16 -5.12 -8.12
CA GLN A 41 -6.96 -4.79 -7.36
C GLN A 41 -7.09 -5.20 -5.89
N LYS A 42 -8.23 -4.91 -5.22
CA LYS A 42 -8.50 -5.39 -3.86
C LYS A 42 -8.52 -6.93 -3.79
N LEU A 43 -9.09 -7.61 -4.79
CA LEU A 43 -9.08 -9.07 -4.83
C LEU A 43 -7.67 -9.65 -5.00
N MET A 44 -6.82 -9.03 -5.82
CA MET A 44 -5.41 -9.44 -5.96
C MET A 44 -4.63 -9.27 -4.67
N LEU A 45 -4.87 -8.18 -3.93
CA LEU A 45 -4.30 -7.98 -2.60
C LEU A 45 -4.78 -9.04 -1.60
N ALA A 46 -6.10 -9.32 -1.56
CA ALA A 46 -6.66 -10.37 -0.72
C ALA A 46 -5.99 -11.72 -0.99
N ARG A 47 -5.84 -12.07 -2.26
CA ARG A 47 -5.17 -13.29 -2.70
C ARG A 47 -3.72 -13.38 -2.25
N ALA A 48 -2.97 -12.26 -2.27
CA ALA A 48 -1.60 -12.21 -1.79
C ALA A 48 -1.52 -12.41 -0.26
N ILE A 49 -2.43 -11.77 0.48
CA ILE A 49 -2.48 -11.84 1.96
C ILE A 49 -2.88 -13.24 2.46
N VAL A 50 -3.82 -13.91 1.79
CA VAL A 50 -4.25 -15.27 2.15
C VAL A 50 -3.10 -16.28 2.08
N GLN A 51 -2.06 -16.03 1.28
CA GLN A 51 -0.88 -16.90 1.22
C GLN A 51 -0.04 -16.91 2.51
N GLN A 52 -0.26 -15.96 3.43
CA GLN A 52 0.39 -15.86 4.74
C GLN A 52 1.93 -15.99 4.69
N THR A 53 2.53 -15.32 3.72
CA THR A 53 3.99 -15.33 3.53
C THR A 53 4.69 -14.39 4.51
N ASP A 54 5.97 -14.66 4.81
CA ASP A 54 6.81 -13.80 5.67
C ASP A 54 7.11 -12.45 5.00
N VAL A 55 7.09 -12.41 3.66
CA VAL A 55 7.34 -11.21 2.86
C VAL A 55 6.22 -11.03 1.85
N LEU A 56 5.66 -9.82 1.79
CA LEU A 56 4.63 -9.40 0.86
C LEU A 56 5.18 -8.29 -0.04
N LEU A 57 5.19 -8.52 -1.35
CA LEU A 57 5.61 -7.54 -2.35
C LEU A 57 4.36 -6.96 -3.03
N LEU A 58 4.21 -5.64 -2.98
CA LEU A 58 3.08 -4.92 -3.53
C LEU A 58 3.58 -3.87 -4.53
N ASP A 59 3.08 -3.95 -5.75
CA ASP A 59 3.36 -2.96 -6.78
C ASP A 59 2.08 -2.13 -7.03
N GLU A 60 2.14 -0.83 -6.67
CA GLU A 60 1.04 0.13 -6.78
C GLU A 60 -0.32 -0.42 -6.28
N PRO A 61 -0.42 -0.96 -5.04
CA PRO A 61 -1.56 -1.76 -4.60
C PRO A 61 -2.87 -0.98 -4.50
N THR A 62 -2.83 0.34 -4.64
CA THR A 62 -4.01 1.22 -4.49
C THR A 62 -4.25 2.15 -5.68
N ALA A 63 -3.49 2.02 -6.78
CA ALA A 63 -3.53 2.97 -7.91
C ALA A 63 -4.92 3.11 -8.58
N SER A 64 -5.74 2.05 -8.55
CA SER A 64 -7.09 2.04 -9.16
C SER A 64 -8.23 2.25 -8.15
N LEU A 65 -7.91 2.57 -6.90
CA LEU A 65 -8.89 2.78 -5.84
C LEU A 65 -9.20 4.27 -5.65
N ASP A 66 -10.43 4.58 -5.26
CA ASP A 66 -10.76 5.90 -4.73
C ASP A 66 -10.08 6.16 -3.38
N LEU A 67 -10.01 7.43 -2.97
CA LEU A 67 -9.28 7.85 -1.79
C LEU A 67 -9.69 7.11 -0.50
N GLY A 68 -10.99 6.88 -0.30
CA GLY A 68 -11.49 6.16 0.89
C GLY A 68 -10.99 4.71 0.91
N ASN A 69 -11.16 4.01 -0.21
CA ASN A 69 -10.70 2.65 -0.38
C ASN A 69 -9.16 2.52 -0.29
N GLN A 70 -8.40 3.51 -0.79
CA GLN A 70 -6.94 3.55 -0.64
C GLN A 70 -6.53 3.56 0.83
N VAL A 71 -7.09 4.49 1.62
CA VAL A 71 -6.77 4.65 3.04
C VAL A 71 -7.12 3.40 3.82
N GLU A 72 -8.32 2.83 3.64
CA GLU A 72 -8.76 1.61 4.31
C GLU A 72 -7.85 0.42 3.97
N THR A 73 -7.52 0.26 2.70
CA THR A 73 -6.66 -0.83 2.21
C THR A 73 -5.25 -0.74 2.80
N LEU A 74 -4.62 0.45 2.79
CA LEU A 74 -3.28 0.63 3.34
C LEU A 74 -3.27 0.52 4.88
N ALA A 75 -4.32 0.99 5.56
CA ALA A 75 -4.48 0.80 6.99
C ALA A 75 -4.57 -0.70 7.35
N TYR A 76 -5.31 -1.47 6.57
CA TYR A 76 -5.39 -2.92 6.74
C TYR A 76 -4.02 -3.59 6.52
N VAL A 77 -3.32 -3.29 5.42
CA VAL A 77 -1.99 -3.84 5.13
C VAL A 77 -0.99 -3.52 6.25
N SER A 78 -0.98 -2.27 6.73
CA SER A 78 -0.10 -1.84 7.83
C SER A 78 -0.41 -2.57 9.14
N ARG A 79 -1.70 -2.78 9.46
CA ARG A 79 -2.12 -3.56 10.62
C ARG A 79 -1.71 -5.02 10.47
N TYR A 80 -2.01 -5.64 9.34
CA TYR A 80 -1.63 -7.03 9.02
C TYR A 80 -0.13 -7.27 9.18
N ALA A 81 0.70 -6.36 8.64
CA ALA A 81 2.15 -6.44 8.76
C ALA A 81 2.61 -6.48 10.23
N ARG A 82 2.05 -5.61 11.07
CA ARG A 82 2.40 -5.54 12.50
C ARG A 82 1.93 -6.76 13.29
N GLU A 83 0.70 -7.22 13.06
CA GLU A 83 0.09 -8.32 13.80
C GLU A 83 0.72 -9.67 13.46
N ARG A 84 1.17 -9.83 12.21
CA ARG A 84 1.76 -11.08 11.71
C ARG A 84 3.28 -11.09 11.69
N GLY A 85 3.93 -9.94 11.88
CA GLY A 85 5.37 -9.80 11.69
C GLY A 85 5.80 -9.93 10.23
N THR A 86 4.87 -9.74 9.28
CA THR A 86 5.14 -9.82 7.84
C THR A 86 5.89 -8.58 7.38
N ILE A 87 6.96 -8.77 6.60
CA ILE A 87 7.66 -7.67 5.95
C ILE A 87 6.88 -7.29 4.69
N VAL A 88 6.38 -6.06 4.62
CA VAL A 88 5.70 -5.55 3.43
C VAL A 88 6.63 -4.58 2.71
N LEU A 89 6.98 -4.90 1.46
CA LEU A 89 7.66 -4.00 0.55
C LEU A 89 6.66 -3.52 -0.50
N MET A 90 6.40 -2.21 -0.51
CA MET A 90 5.43 -1.58 -1.40
C MET A 90 6.14 -0.59 -2.32
N VAL A 91 5.88 -0.69 -3.62
CA VAL A 91 6.20 0.37 -4.59
C VAL A 91 4.97 1.26 -4.70
N SER A 92 5.17 2.57 -4.57
CA SER A 92 4.11 3.57 -4.73
C SER A 92 4.69 4.91 -5.16
N HIS A 93 3.94 5.65 -5.95
CA HIS A 93 4.23 7.05 -6.29
C HIS A 93 3.49 8.04 -5.38
N ASP A 94 2.58 7.57 -4.50
CA ASP A 94 1.90 8.42 -3.53
C ASP A 94 2.75 8.58 -2.26
N ILE A 95 3.49 9.69 -2.22
CA ILE A 95 4.37 10.01 -1.09
C ILE A 95 3.59 10.23 0.20
N ASN A 96 2.37 10.80 0.14
CA ASN A 96 1.57 11.07 1.34
C ASN A 96 1.01 9.77 1.93
N ALA A 97 0.59 8.82 1.11
CA ALA A 97 0.25 7.49 1.55
C ALA A 97 1.47 6.78 2.17
N ALA A 98 2.63 6.86 1.54
CA ALA A 98 3.85 6.27 2.07
C ALA A 98 4.27 6.89 3.43
N LEU A 99 4.22 8.23 3.57
CA LEU A 99 4.49 8.93 4.84
C LEU A 99 3.56 8.49 5.98
N ARG A 100 2.32 8.16 5.65
CA ARG A 100 1.31 7.77 6.64
C ARG A 100 1.43 6.32 7.08
N PHE A 101 1.79 5.41 6.19
CA PHE A 101 1.66 3.98 6.42
C PHE A 101 2.99 3.21 6.47
N CYS A 102 4.09 3.79 5.98
CA CYS A 102 5.39 3.13 5.93
C CYS A 102 6.32 3.61 7.05
N SER A 103 7.07 2.69 7.64
CA SER A 103 8.09 2.98 8.66
C SER A 103 9.49 3.19 8.06
N ARG A 104 9.73 2.71 6.85
CA ARG A 104 11.01 2.82 6.14
C ARG A 104 10.77 3.17 4.68
N PHE A 105 11.76 3.84 4.10
CA PHE A 105 11.75 4.27 2.71
C PHE A 105 12.98 3.76 1.98
N VAL A 106 12.79 3.34 0.75
CA VAL A 106 13.85 3.10 -0.22
C VAL A 106 13.60 4.05 -1.38
N LEU A 107 14.42 5.08 -1.49
CA LEU A 107 14.35 6.10 -2.53
C LEU A 107 15.36 5.77 -3.63
N ILE A 108 14.94 5.89 -4.87
CA ILE A 108 15.80 5.70 -6.04
C ILE A 108 15.76 7.03 -6.83
N ASP A 109 16.88 7.71 -6.89
CA ASP A 109 16.96 8.98 -7.62
C ASP A 109 17.10 8.76 -9.15
N PRO A 110 16.96 9.83 -9.97
CA PRO A 110 17.10 9.71 -11.42
C PRO A 110 18.48 9.23 -11.91
N GLN A 111 19.51 9.30 -11.06
CA GLN A 111 20.85 8.79 -11.34
C GLN A 111 21.01 7.32 -10.94
N GLY A 112 19.96 6.70 -10.38
CA GLY A 112 19.97 5.32 -9.92
C GLY A 112 20.60 5.12 -8.55
N VAL A 113 20.84 6.19 -7.79
CA VAL A 113 21.36 6.09 -6.42
C VAL A 113 20.23 5.66 -5.49
N VAL A 114 20.49 4.58 -4.75
CA VAL A 114 19.53 4.01 -3.79
C VAL A 114 19.84 4.50 -2.39
N THR A 115 18.85 5.10 -1.74
CA THR A 115 18.94 5.54 -0.33
C THR A 115 17.88 4.85 0.49
N SER A 116 18.28 4.13 1.56
CA SER A 116 17.36 3.48 2.51
C SER A 116 17.43 4.19 3.86
N LEU A 117 16.26 4.57 4.41
CA LEU A 117 16.16 5.36 5.64
C LEU A 117 14.84 5.09 6.38
N GLY A 118 14.82 5.42 7.68
CA GLY A 118 13.61 5.43 8.49
C GLY A 118 12.69 6.61 8.13
N ALA A 119 11.43 6.52 8.53
CA ALA A 119 10.47 7.61 8.29
C ALA A 119 10.87 8.93 8.98
N ASP A 120 11.49 8.85 10.15
CA ASP A 120 12.00 9.97 10.92
C ASP A 120 13.26 10.60 10.32
N GLU A 121 14.04 9.83 9.56
CA GLU A 121 15.24 10.28 8.87
C GLU A 121 14.95 10.95 7.51
N LEU A 122 13.72 10.81 7.00
CA LEU A 122 13.32 11.35 5.70
C LEU A 122 13.24 12.87 5.75
N THR A 123 13.97 13.53 4.85
CA THR A 123 14.03 14.99 4.73
C THR A 123 13.52 15.49 3.37
N GLU A 124 13.19 16.77 3.28
CA GLU A 124 12.85 17.44 2.01
C GLU A 124 13.96 17.26 0.96
N GLY A 125 15.25 17.34 1.39
CA GLY A 125 16.37 17.14 0.48
C GLY A 125 16.43 15.74 -0.15
N HIS A 126 15.98 14.70 0.57
CA HIS A 126 15.85 13.35 0.02
C HIS A 126 14.76 13.30 -1.06
N LEU A 127 13.60 13.89 -0.78
CA LEU A 127 12.47 13.92 -1.71
C LEU A 127 12.76 14.76 -2.94
N ASN A 128 13.33 15.98 -2.75
CA ASN A 128 13.67 16.89 -3.85
C ASN A 128 14.65 16.23 -4.84
N ARG A 129 15.63 15.49 -4.33
CA ARG A 129 16.59 14.76 -5.16
C ARG A 129 15.91 13.61 -5.92
N THR A 130 15.01 12.88 -5.26
CA THR A 130 14.32 11.71 -5.84
C THR A 130 13.32 12.13 -6.91
N TYR A 131 12.53 13.18 -6.65
CA TYR A 131 11.45 13.61 -7.55
C TYR A 131 11.86 14.72 -8.53
N GLY A 132 12.99 15.39 -8.30
CA GLY A 132 13.47 16.49 -9.14
C GLY A 132 12.61 17.76 -9.07
N ILE A 133 11.79 17.90 -8.02
CA ILE A 133 10.89 19.04 -7.79
C ILE A 133 11.04 19.50 -6.33
N GLU A 134 10.60 20.73 -6.04
CA GLU A 134 10.61 21.25 -4.68
C GLU A 134 9.42 20.70 -3.90
N ILE A 135 9.74 19.95 -2.83
CA ILE A 135 8.76 19.34 -1.92
C ILE A 135 9.06 19.85 -0.52
N ARG A 136 8.06 20.34 0.18
CA ARG A 136 8.11 20.65 1.61
C ARG A 136 7.45 19.58 2.43
N LEU A 137 8.03 19.30 3.59
CA LEU A 137 7.44 18.45 4.61
C LEU A 137 6.83 19.33 5.69
N CYS A 138 5.55 19.20 5.91
CA CYS A 138 4.84 19.85 7.00
C CYS A 138 4.21 18.80 7.92
N GLU A 139 3.91 19.23 9.15
CA GLU A 139 3.19 18.42 10.13
C GLU A 139 1.81 19.05 10.37
N VAL A 140 0.77 18.25 10.17
CA VAL A 140 -0.62 18.66 10.43
C VAL A 140 -1.25 17.60 11.33
N GLU A 141 -1.71 18.01 12.50
CA GLU A 141 -2.32 17.12 13.49
C GLU A 141 -1.48 15.86 13.82
N GLY A 142 -0.14 16.02 13.89
CA GLY A 142 0.79 14.93 14.17
C GLY A 142 1.05 14.00 12.97
N GLN A 143 0.58 14.35 11.78
CA GLN A 143 0.87 13.61 10.54
C GLN A 143 1.80 14.43 9.64
N ARG A 144 2.84 13.76 9.12
CA ARG A 144 3.72 14.35 8.11
C ARG A 144 3.08 14.30 6.73
N LEU A 145 3.13 15.44 6.04
CA LEU A 145 2.60 15.60 4.68
C LEU A 145 3.68 16.21 3.78
N ALA A 146 3.73 15.73 2.56
CA ALA A 146 4.55 16.31 1.49
C ALA A 146 3.68 17.24 0.63
N LEU A 147 4.10 18.51 0.54
CA LEU A 147 3.48 19.51 -0.31
C LEU A 147 4.42 19.84 -1.47
N VAL A 148 3.89 19.80 -2.69
CA VAL A 148 4.62 20.22 -3.89
C VAL A 148 4.49 21.74 -4.02
N GLU A 149 5.59 22.46 -3.98
CA GLU A 149 5.61 23.90 -4.30
C GLU A 149 5.58 24.09 -5.81
N ASN A 150 4.40 24.23 -6.37
CA ASN A 150 4.25 24.77 -7.72
C ASN A 150 4.17 26.28 -7.63
N GLY A 151 5.07 26.99 -8.29
CA GLY A 151 5.24 28.46 -8.23
C GLY A 151 4.08 29.33 -8.72
N SER A 152 2.83 28.82 -8.69
CA SER A 152 1.62 29.60 -8.89
C SER A 152 0.48 28.96 -8.14
N PRO A 153 -0.23 29.68 -7.26
CA PRO A 153 -1.45 29.19 -6.67
C PRO A 153 -2.49 28.98 -7.78
N PHE A 154 -3.07 27.79 -7.85
CA PHE A 154 -4.31 27.61 -8.61
C PHE A 154 -5.38 28.49 -7.93
N VAL A 155 -5.81 29.52 -8.62
CA VAL A 155 -7.01 30.27 -8.23
C VAL A 155 -8.20 29.41 -8.67
N CYS A 156 -8.86 28.79 -7.71
CA CYS A 156 -10.16 28.16 -7.91
C CYS A 156 -11.25 29.21 -7.89
#